data_0d33ae75b630cfdd2e385f4eaae23d88
#
_entry.id   0d33ae75b630cfdd2e385f4eaae23d88
#
_cell.length_a   1.000
_cell.length_b   1.000
_cell.length_c   1.000
_cell.angle_alpha   90.00
_cell.angle_beta   90.00
_cell.angle_gamma   90.00
#
_symmetry.space_group_name_H-M   'P 1'
#
loop_
_entity.id
_entity.type
_entity.pdbx_description
1 polymer ?
#
loop_
_entity_poly.entity_id
_entity_poly.type
_entity_poly.pdbx_seq_one_letter_code
_entity_poly.pdbx_strand_id
1 'polypeptide(L)'
;MTNGVREVNMRKLHASHASLVSVIMLLFTMPFAHVVGEPSESKTNEFQFDFFQMDGYHSTDLLNLNGTANMPLHAAQWRINDHQANPESPPLLAGDYLSSVTPSGEQRWSWTLVVDVSQLNCTCVLTIIQGEKHHSPRAYIHLYLGENGHRPILQQPIPSTYLLVGGELEIDIEAITPVGTLNESIISFTVCEAPNAVCLKEPEPIKLNSTLSDKLHLKLNASTLTLADGIWKITVVLSDRTLTTSNLISYTLQLDRHAPVVVLTSSVQQSQESLTIVDGASVEAVVYEGEEVYFTAEVSDGYEGESEVLTWSKLSPNGQVSTFSEASFITPASVKFLPDVAGEWSVVLLVRDSAGHLVRTTSTFNVANADPIAQVFLDGLQIQQGDVLVAPPGDSWVLNASKTTDTINDLSSLRYQWYVDGTLMQSQGPVFDSAQINTTGSHEMELVVVDDDGAESRLVFSLDIPRDQVSGSEGMLAGNYFTLGLVFIIVVAGFLLARMGSTEPETSLPKWQRKK
;
A
#
# COMPACT_ATOMS: atom_id res chain seq x y z
N MET A 1 67.05 5.36 -6.41
CA MET A 1 66.19 6.33 -7.12
C MET A 1 64.80 5.73 -7.16
N THR A 2 64.07 5.86 -6.16
CA THR A 2 62.84 6.55 -5.80
C THR A 2 61.78 6.52 -6.92
N ASN A 3 60.78 5.70 -6.74
CA ASN A 3 59.46 5.94 -7.26
C ASN A 3 58.46 5.70 -6.12
N GLY A 4 58.09 6.79 -5.45
CA GLY A 4 56.95 6.86 -4.60
C GLY A 4 55.74 7.20 -5.44
N VAL A 5 54.78 6.28 -5.53
CA VAL A 5 53.44 6.52 -6.08
C VAL A 5 52.46 6.64 -4.94
N ARG A 6 51.76 7.74 -4.92
CA ARG A 6 50.71 8.13 -3.98
C ARG A 6 49.58 7.09 -3.92
N GLU A 7 49.54 6.35 -2.85
CA GLU A 7 48.35 5.67 -2.34
C GLU A 7 47.63 6.59 -1.35
N VAL A 8 46.82 7.48 -1.84
CA VAL A 8 45.88 8.22 -0.98
C VAL A 8 44.69 8.58 -1.88
N ASN A 9 43.58 7.90 -1.72
CA ASN A 9 42.19 8.38 -1.87
C ASN A 9 41.12 7.35 -2.22
N MET A 10 41.43 6.06 -2.28
CA MET A 10 40.35 5.06 -2.53
C MET A 10 39.70 4.47 -1.27
N ARG A 11 40.17 4.77 -0.07
CA ARG A 11 39.54 4.25 1.17
C ARG A 11 38.40 5.10 1.74
N LYS A 12 38.21 6.33 1.26
CA LYS A 12 37.11 7.20 1.76
C LYS A 12 35.81 7.05 0.99
N LEU A 13 35.85 6.65 -0.28
CA LEU A 13 34.61 6.43 -1.07
C LEU A 13 33.89 5.12 -0.70
N HIS A 14 34.64 4.05 -0.38
CA HIS A 14 33.98 2.79 0.02
C HIS A 14 33.33 2.80 1.41
N ALA A 15 33.73 3.69 2.29
CA ALA A 15 33.11 3.79 3.63
C ALA A 15 31.73 4.48 3.62
N SER A 16 31.48 5.37 2.65
CA SER A 16 30.18 6.07 2.58
C SER A 16 29.09 5.18 1.96
N HIS A 17 29.42 4.38 0.94
CA HIS A 17 28.45 3.46 0.32
C HIS A 17 28.10 2.26 1.23
N ALA A 18 29.07 1.73 1.98
CA ALA A 18 28.81 0.66 2.93
C ALA A 18 27.91 1.10 4.10
N SER A 19 28.02 2.36 4.53
CA SER A 19 27.19 2.93 5.60
C SER A 19 25.75 3.18 5.11
N LEU A 20 25.57 3.62 3.86
CA LEU A 20 24.27 3.88 3.29
C LEU A 20 23.48 2.58 3.06
N VAL A 21 24.14 1.56 2.52
CA VAL A 21 23.53 0.22 2.32
C VAL A 21 23.14 -0.41 3.66
N SER A 22 23.95 -0.22 4.72
CA SER A 22 23.64 -0.73 6.05
C SER A 22 22.45 -0.01 6.70
N VAL A 23 22.29 1.30 6.51
CA VAL A 23 21.15 2.05 7.03
C VAL A 23 19.86 1.69 6.27
N ILE A 24 19.93 1.50 4.96
CA ILE A 24 18.79 1.07 4.15
C ILE A 24 18.42 -0.39 4.51
N MET A 25 19.40 -1.29 4.72
CA MET A 25 19.10 -2.64 5.21
C MET A 25 18.48 -2.67 6.60
N LEU A 26 18.91 -1.78 7.51
CA LEU A 26 18.35 -1.69 8.87
C LEU A 26 16.92 -1.13 8.88
N LEU A 27 16.55 -0.27 7.93
CA LEU A 27 15.18 0.22 7.80
C LEU A 27 14.21 -0.84 7.23
N PHE A 28 14.72 -1.83 6.46
CA PHE A 28 13.91 -2.90 5.87
C PHE A 28 13.99 -4.24 6.64
N THR A 29 14.93 -4.39 7.58
CA THR A 29 14.98 -5.54 8.50
C THR A 29 14.28 -5.30 9.83
N MET A 30 13.71 -4.11 10.05
CA MET A 30 12.71 -4.02 11.10
C MET A 30 11.62 -5.01 10.71
N PRO A 31 11.37 -6.07 11.51
CA PRO A 31 10.14 -6.80 11.35
C PRO A 31 9.08 -5.69 11.40
N PHE A 32 8.29 -5.56 10.32
CA PHE A 32 7.00 -4.93 10.52
C PHE A 32 6.43 -5.69 11.68
N ALA A 33 6.51 -5.11 12.88
CA ALA A 33 5.58 -5.47 13.90
C ALA A 33 4.26 -5.33 13.16
N HIS A 34 3.71 -6.47 12.71
CA HIS A 34 2.29 -6.54 12.63
C HIS A 34 1.89 -5.91 13.96
N VAL A 35 1.36 -4.72 13.90
CA VAL A 35 0.30 -4.35 14.80
C VAL A 35 -0.82 -5.28 14.36
N VAL A 36 -0.65 -6.57 14.70
CA VAL A 36 -1.74 -7.37 15.16
C VAL A 36 -2.21 -6.51 16.31
N GLY A 37 -3.18 -5.62 16.01
CA GLY A 37 -4.04 -5.11 17.04
C GLY A 37 -4.36 -6.38 17.79
N GLU A 38 -3.90 -6.47 19.03
CA GLU A 38 -4.41 -7.51 19.92
C GLU A 38 -5.89 -7.50 19.61
N PRO A 39 -6.44 -8.61 19.09
CA PRO A 39 -7.87 -8.69 18.99
C PRO A 39 -8.25 -8.34 20.42
N SER A 40 -8.89 -7.19 20.62
CA SER A 40 -9.60 -6.95 21.86
C SER A 40 -10.33 -8.26 22.01
N GLU A 41 -9.94 -9.07 22.98
CA GLU A 41 -10.72 -10.20 23.40
C GLU A 41 -12.06 -9.62 23.83
N SER A 42 -12.91 -9.32 22.84
CA SER A 42 -14.30 -9.48 23.05
C SER A 42 -14.36 -10.98 23.34
N LYS A 43 -14.47 -11.34 24.60
CA LYS A 43 -14.94 -12.63 25.05
C LYS A 43 -16.35 -12.76 24.47
N THR A 44 -16.45 -12.96 23.15
CA THR A 44 -17.60 -13.60 22.57
C THR A 44 -17.60 -14.95 23.26
N ASN A 45 -18.61 -15.21 24.09
CA ASN A 45 -18.86 -16.54 24.64
C ASN A 45 -19.06 -17.44 23.43
N GLU A 46 -17.97 -17.95 22.87
CA GLU A 46 -17.97 -18.87 21.77
C GLU A 46 -18.74 -20.12 22.25
N PHE A 47 -19.67 -20.57 21.44
CA PHE A 47 -20.48 -21.74 21.79
C PHE A 47 -19.55 -22.95 21.88
N GLN A 48 -19.33 -23.42 23.09
CA GLN A 48 -18.61 -24.65 23.36
C GLN A 48 -19.61 -25.76 23.65
N PHE A 49 -19.49 -26.83 22.89
CA PHE A 49 -20.34 -28.01 23.01
C PHE A 49 -19.46 -29.23 22.82
N ASP A 50 -19.34 -30.01 23.89
CA ASP A 50 -18.47 -31.18 23.95
C ASP A 50 -19.31 -32.46 23.98
N PHE A 51 -18.96 -33.42 23.12
CA PHE A 51 -19.41 -34.79 23.19
C PHE A 51 -18.41 -35.60 24.02
N PHE A 52 -18.87 -36.53 24.86
CA PHE A 52 -17.98 -37.47 25.55
C PHE A 52 -17.66 -38.69 24.68
N GLN A 53 -18.49 -38.96 23.67
CA GLN A 53 -18.23 -39.95 22.65
C GLN A 53 -17.28 -39.37 21.57
N MET A 54 -16.45 -40.25 21.01
CA MET A 54 -15.59 -39.91 19.87
C MET A 54 -16.39 -39.99 18.58
N ASP A 55 -15.95 -39.24 17.57
CA ASP A 55 -16.42 -39.40 16.20
C ASP A 55 -16.28 -40.85 15.74
N GLY A 56 -17.29 -41.33 15.02
CA GLY A 56 -17.39 -42.74 14.63
C GLY A 56 -18.02 -43.64 15.69
N TYR A 57 -18.69 -43.04 16.70
CA TYR A 57 -19.42 -43.84 17.69
C TYR A 57 -20.45 -44.74 17.03
N HIS A 58 -20.43 -46.04 17.42
CA HIS A 58 -21.28 -47.06 16.82
C HIS A 58 -22.46 -47.41 17.74
N SER A 59 -23.64 -47.52 17.13
CA SER A 59 -24.86 -47.96 17.84
C SER A 59 -25.82 -48.72 16.90
N THR A 60 -26.44 -49.80 17.40
CA THR A 60 -27.38 -50.63 16.63
C THR A 60 -28.85 -50.39 16.99
N ASP A 61 -29.14 -50.15 18.25
CA ASP A 61 -30.52 -50.09 18.78
C ASP A 61 -30.82 -48.74 19.43
N LEU A 62 -30.08 -48.41 20.49
CA LEU A 62 -30.31 -47.21 21.29
C LEU A 62 -29.06 -46.32 21.26
N LEU A 63 -29.15 -45.20 20.59
CA LEU A 63 -28.09 -44.16 20.62
C LEU A 63 -28.15 -43.44 21.96
N ASN A 64 -27.06 -43.49 22.72
CA ASN A 64 -26.93 -42.78 23.96
C ASN A 64 -25.69 -41.89 23.93
N LEU A 65 -25.91 -40.60 23.77
CA LEU A 65 -24.88 -39.59 23.73
C LEU A 65 -24.99 -38.66 24.92
N ASN A 66 -23.86 -38.21 25.41
CA ASN A 66 -23.80 -37.23 26.48
C ASN A 66 -22.59 -36.32 26.33
N GLY A 67 -22.62 -35.22 27.07
CA GLY A 67 -21.56 -34.22 26.99
C GLY A 67 -21.82 -32.99 27.85
N THR A 68 -21.07 -31.93 27.56
CA THR A 68 -21.22 -30.65 28.25
C THR A 68 -21.38 -29.49 27.24
N ALA A 69 -21.97 -28.40 27.72
CA ALA A 69 -22.05 -27.15 26.95
C ALA A 69 -21.86 -25.94 27.88
N ASN A 70 -21.43 -24.83 27.34
CA ASN A 70 -21.23 -23.57 28.06
C ASN A 70 -22.49 -22.67 28.11
N MET A 71 -23.63 -23.15 27.59
CA MET A 71 -24.91 -22.45 27.60
C MET A 71 -26.08 -23.41 27.84
N PRO A 72 -27.24 -22.91 28.33
CA PRO A 72 -28.42 -23.76 28.54
C PRO A 72 -29.00 -24.24 27.20
N LEU A 73 -29.22 -25.52 27.06
CA LEU A 73 -29.69 -26.17 25.82
C LEU A 73 -31.21 -26.44 25.83
N HIS A 74 -32.00 -25.54 26.42
CA HIS A 74 -33.46 -25.75 26.58
C HIS A 74 -34.26 -25.73 25.25
N ALA A 75 -33.68 -25.13 24.21
CA ALA A 75 -34.28 -25.10 22.85
C ALA A 75 -33.36 -25.77 21.82
N ALA A 76 -32.53 -26.70 22.25
CA ALA A 76 -31.65 -27.40 21.34
C ALA A 76 -32.43 -28.45 20.55
N GLN A 77 -32.45 -28.30 19.26
CA GLN A 77 -32.96 -29.28 18.30
C GLN A 77 -31.81 -30.18 17.84
N TRP A 78 -32.15 -31.41 17.49
CA TRP A 78 -31.18 -32.33 16.91
C TRP A 78 -31.71 -32.99 15.65
N ARG A 79 -30.80 -33.35 14.74
CA ARG A 79 -31.10 -34.01 13.48
C ARG A 79 -30.05 -35.06 13.17
N ILE A 80 -30.49 -36.23 12.71
CA ILE A 80 -29.61 -37.28 12.17
C ILE A 80 -29.83 -37.33 10.67
N ASN A 81 -28.79 -37.09 9.91
CA ASN A 81 -28.77 -37.15 8.46
C ASN A 81 -27.77 -38.21 7.99
N ASP A 82 -28.04 -38.83 6.84
CA ASP A 82 -26.99 -39.59 6.17
C ASP A 82 -25.82 -38.66 5.82
N HIS A 83 -24.60 -39.10 6.06
CA HIS A 83 -23.40 -38.27 5.84
C HIS A 83 -23.25 -37.79 4.37
N GLN A 84 -23.74 -38.57 3.40
CA GLN A 84 -23.68 -38.21 1.98
C GLN A 84 -24.96 -37.53 1.44
N ALA A 85 -25.97 -37.36 2.29
CA ALA A 85 -27.19 -36.67 1.88
C ALA A 85 -26.93 -35.19 1.58
N ASN A 86 -27.69 -34.67 0.61
CA ASN A 86 -27.69 -33.22 0.40
C ASN A 86 -28.14 -32.51 1.70
N PRO A 87 -27.50 -31.43 2.12
CA PRO A 87 -27.89 -30.66 3.31
C PRO A 87 -29.36 -30.22 3.36
N GLU A 88 -30.01 -30.11 2.21
CA GLU A 88 -31.44 -29.79 2.08
C GLU A 88 -32.36 -31.00 2.21
N SER A 89 -31.84 -32.22 2.22
CA SER A 89 -32.62 -33.43 2.40
C SER A 89 -33.26 -33.48 3.79
N PRO A 90 -34.49 -34.02 3.89
CA PRO A 90 -35.11 -34.20 5.20
C PRO A 90 -34.25 -35.13 6.06
N PRO A 91 -34.13 -34.86 7.35
CA PRO A 91 -33.39 -35.73 8.27
C PRO A 91 -34.02 -37.13 8.38
N LEU A 92 -33.17 -38.12 8.60
CA LEU A 92 -33.64 -39.49 8.87
C LEU A 92 -34.41 -39.57 10.20
N LEU A 93 -33.89 -38.87 11.22
CA LEU A 93 -34.55 -38.64 12.51
C LEU A 93 -34.29 -37.19 12.94
N ALA A 94 -35.23 -36.62 13.68
CA ALA A 94 -35.09 -35.32 14.29
C ALA A 94 -35.91 -35.20 15.58
N GLY A 95 -35.51 -34.28 16.44
CA GLY A 95 -36.26 -33.96 17.65
C GLY A 95 -36.00 -32.51 18.09
N ASP A 96 -36.97 -31.98 18.83
CA ASP A 96 -36.97 -30.60 19.30
C ASP A 96 -36.26 -30.41 20.65
N TYR A 97 -35.95 -31.52 21.37
CA TYR A 97 -35.35 -31.46 22.70
C TYR A 97 -34.32 -32.56 22.92
N LEU A 98 -33.30 -32.25 23.72
CA LEU A 98 -32.42 -33.27 24.29
C LEU A 98 -33.13 -34.03 25.41
N SER A 99 -32.74 -35.28 25.66
CA SER A 99 -33.39 -36.15 26.65
C SER A 99 -33.24 -35.62 28.09
N SER A 100 -32.11 -35.02 28.41
CA SER A 100 -31.93 -34.27 29.66
C SER A 100 -30.90 -33.14 29.51
N VAL A 101 -31.11 -32.06 30.27
CA VAL A 101 -30.17 -30.93 30.39
C VAL A 101 -30.14 -30.49 31.83
N THR A 102 -28.99 -30.59 32.49
CA THR A 102 -28.82 -30.28 33.92
C THR A 102 -27.63 -29.35 34.12
N PRO A 103 -27.75 -28.30 34.98
CA PRO A 103 -26.60 -27.51 35.38
C PRO A 103 -25.51 -28.37 36.01
N SER A 104 -24.27 -28.28 35.59
CA SER A 104 -23.13 -29.04 36.11
C SER A 104 -22.03 -28.19 36.75
N GLY A 105 -22.22 -26.87 36.79
CA GLY A 105 -21.30 -25.89 37.37
C GLY A 105 -21.66 -24.47 36.97
N GLU A 106 -20.84 -23.48 37.32
CA GLU A 106 -21.01 -22.11 36.83
C GLU A 106 -20.85 -22.08 35.33
N GLN A 107 -21.91 -21.67 34.61
CA GLN A 107 -21.95 -21.58 33.14
C GLN A 107 -21.63 -22.90 32.40
N ARG A 108 -21.91 -24.06 33.01
CA ARG A 108 -21.81 -25.36 32.36
C ARG A 108 -23.07 -26.18 32.55
N TRP A 109 -23.46 -26.88 31.49
CA TRP A 109 -24.62 -27.76 31.47
C TRP A 109 -24.19 -29.13 30.97
N SER A 110 -24.54 -30.18 31.70
CA SER A 110 -24.47 -31.56 31.21
C SER A 110 -25.74 -31.89 30.46
N TRP A 111 -25.59 -32.56 29.36
CA TRP A 111 -26.70 -32.96 28.51
C TRP A 111 -26.62 -34.45 28.17
N THR A 112 -27.76 -35.03 27.86
CA THR A 112 -27.88 -36.40 27.33
C THR A 112 -28.90 -36.41 26.20
N LEU A 113 -28.64 -37.27 25.19
CA LEU A 113 -29.57 -37.59 24.12
C LEU A 113 -29.69 -39.09 24.00
N VAL A 114 -30.91 -39.60 24.19
CA VAL A 114 -31.25 -41.02 24.06
C VAL A 114 -32.29 -41.17 22.97
N VAL A 115 -31.95 -41.89 21.89
CA VAL A 115 -32.79 -42.04 20.69
C VAL A 115 -32.76 -43.48 20.23
N ASP A 116 -33.95 -44.04 19.92
CA ASP A 116 -34.05 -45.31 19.22
C ASP A 116 -33.62 -45.16 17.77
N VAL A 117 -32.59 -45.89 17.38
CA VAL A 117 -31.98 -45.88 16.02
C VAL A 117 -32.02 -47.26 15.38
N SER A 118 -32.78 -48.19 15.96
CA SER A 118 -32.89 -49.59 15.47
C SER A 118 -33.35 -49.75 14.02
N GLN A 119 -34.00 -48.74 13.46
CA GLN A 119 -34.43 -48.71 12.08
C GLN A 119 -33.42 -48.05 11.13
N LEU A 120 -32.32 -47.52 11.67
CA LEU A 120 -31.30 -46.84 10.86
C LEU A 120 -30.14 -47.78 10.55
N ASN A 121 -29.66 -47.68 9.32
CA ASN A 121 -28.47 -48.36 8.85
C ASN A 121 -27.70 -47.41 7.95
N CYS A 122 -26.80 -46.59 8.55
CA CYS A 122 -26.15 -45.48 7.82
C CYS A 122 -24.82 -45.11 8.46
N THR A 123 -23.98 -44.48 7.65
CA THR A 123 -22.93 -43.58 8.12
C THR A 123 -23.58 -42.19 8.24
N CYS A 124 -23.80 -41.75 9.45
CA CYS A 124 -24.65 -40.61 9.73
C CYS A 124 -23.92 -39.48 10.42
N VAL A 125 -24.49 -38.30 10.36
CA VAL A 125 -24.09 -37.13 11.14
C VAL A 125 -25.25 -36.72 12.03
N LEU A 126 -25.01 -36.67 13.33
CA LEU A 126 -25.90 -35.96 14.24
C LEU A 126 -25.48 -34.52 14.34
N THR A 127 -26.41 -33.63 14.11
CA THR A 127 -26.23 -32.18 14.31
C THR A 127 -27.14 -31.72 15.43
N ILE A 128 -26.57 -31.02 16.42
CA ILE A 128 -27.33 -30.33 17.47
C ILE A 128 -27.30 -28.84 17.17
N ILE A 129 -28.46 -28.22 17.19
CA ILE A 129 -28.66 -26.81 16.79
C ILE A 129 -29.29 -26.08 17.96
N GLN A 130 -28.65 -25.03 18.48
CA GLN A 130 -29.17 -24.20 19.54
C GLN A 130 -29.89 -22.98 18.97
N GLY A 131 -31.23 -23.00 19.00
CA GLY A 131 -32.10 -21.90 18.53
C GLY A 131 -32.64 -22.10 17.13
N GLU A 132 -33.52 -21.19 16.72
CA GLU A 132 -34.33 -21.33 15.48
C GLU A 132 -33.77 -20.52 14.27
N LYS A 133 -32.66 -19.81 14.43
CA LYS A 133 -32.14 -18.89 13.39
C LYS A 133 -31.11 -19.56 12.49
N HIS A 134 -30.99 -19.09 11.25
CA HIS A 134 -30.01 -19.58 10.26
C HIS A 134 -28.55 -19.55 10.72
N HIS A 135 -28.19 -18.67 11.66
CA HIS A 135 -26.85 -18.54 12.25
C HIS A 135 -26.79 -19.13 13.67
N SER A 136 -27.69 -20.04 14.01
CA SER A 136 -27.66 -20.69 15.32
C SER A 136 -26.41 -21.53 15.48
N PRO A 137 -25.79 -21.54 16.67
CA PRO A 137 -24.65 -22.40 16.97
C PRO A 137 -24.98 -23.87 16.72
N ARG A 138 -24.02 -24.59 16.14
CA ARG A 138 -24.18 -25.99 15.77
C ARG A 138 -23.02 -26.80 16.31
N ALA A 139 -23.31 -28.01 16.75
CA ALA A 139 -22.34 -29.05 17.06
C ALA A 139 -22.70 -30.31 16.29
N TYR A 140 -21.72 -31.08 15.89
CA TYR A 140 -21.95 -32.32 15.13
C TYR A 140 -21.01 -33.42 15.57
N ILE A 141 -21.45 -34.66 15.42
CA ILE A 141 -20.69 -35.89 15.62
C ILE A 141 -21.04 -36.89 14.53
N HIS A 142 -20.04 -37.60 14.03
CA HIS A 142 -20.25 -38.69 13.07
C HIS A 142 -20.57 -39.99 13.78
N LEU A 143 -21.51 -40.75 13.22
CA LEU A 143 -22.06 -41.97 13.83
C LEU A 143 -22.11 -43.10 12.81
N TYR A 144 -21.86 -44.28 13.27
CA TYR A 144 -22.13 -45.53 12.58
C TYR A 144 -23.36 -46.21 13.21
N LEU A 145 -24.50 -46.12 12.50
CA LEU A 145 -25.78 -46.64 12.99
C LEU A 145 -26.18 -47.90 12.21
N GLY A 146 -26.60 -48.95 12.96
CA GLY A 146 -26.95 -50.24 12.38
C GLY A 146 -25.73 -51.18 12.29
N GLU A 147 -25.93 -52.35 11.64
CA GLU A 147 -24.94 -53.40 11.59
C GLU A 147 -24.01 -53.39 10.38
N ASN A 148 -24.44 -52.79 9.25
CA ASN A 148 -23.78 -52.91 7.98
C ASN A 148 -23.82 -51.60 7.19
N GLY A 149 -23.05 -51.53 6.09
CA GLY A 149 -23.13 -50.41 5.13
C GLY A 149 -22.35 -49.15 5.55
N HIS A 150 -21.50 -49.27 6.57
CA HIS A 150 -20.70 -48.17 7.04
C HIS A 150 -19.58 -47.82 6.07
N ARG A 151 -19.30 -46.53 5.97
CA ARG A 151 -18.25 -45.97 5.09
C ARG A 151 -17.25 -45.19 5.92
N PRO A 152 -15.98 -45.22 5.56
CA PRO A 152 -15.03 -44.32 6.16
C PRO A 152 -15.40 -42.85 5.86
N ILE A 153 -15.04 -41.95 6.74
CA ILE A 153 -15.27 -40.52 6.60
C ILE A 153 -13.92 -39.84 6.64
N LEU A 154 -13.67 -38.92 5.70
CA LEU A 154 -12.58 -37.98 5.74
C LEU A 154 -13.11 -36.63 6.20
N GLN A 155 -12.47 -36.05 7.21
CA GLN A 155 -12.77 -34.69 7.64
C GLN A 155 -12.00 -33.71 6.78
N GLN A 156 -12.70 -32.66 6.30
CA GLN A 156 -12.06 -31.61 5.51
C GLN A 156 -11.07 -30.86 6.39
N PRO A 157 -9.77 -30.82 6.03
CA PRO A 157 -8.81 -30.03 6.79
C PRO A 157 -9.09 -28.54 6.66
N ILE A 158 -8.76 -27.78 7.68
CA ILE A 158 -8.78 -26.31 7.68
C ILE A 158 -7.33 -25.84 7.85
N PRO A 159 -6.81 -25.05 6.92
CA PRO A 159 -7.47 -24.38 5.77
C PRO A 159 -7.75 -25.32 4.58
N SER A 160 -8.67 -24.92 3.72
CA SER A 160 -8.97 -25.65 2.48
C SER A 160 -8.08 -25.22 1.29
N THR A 161 -7.25 -24.21 1.50
CA THR A 161 -6.30 -23.67 0.52
C THR A 161 -4.93 -23.59 1.17
N TYR A 162 -3.92 -24.09 0.47
CA TYR A 162 -2.53 -24.11 0.90
C TYR A 162 -1.67 -23.35 -0.12
N LEU A 163 -0.79 -22.52 0.38
CA LEU A 163 0.26 -21.88 -0.40
C LEU A 163 1.57 -22.64 -0.20
N LEU A 164 2.21 -23.05 -1.28
CA LEU A 164 3.43 -23.81 -1.26
C LEU A 164 4.56 -23.10 -2.00
N VAL A 165 5.50 -22.59 -1.24
CA VAL A 165 6.69 -21.88 -1.74
C VAL A 165 7.89 -22.83 -1.91
N GLY A 166 7.97 -23.89 -1.12
CA GLY A 166 9.15 -24.75 -1.02
C GLY A 166 9.09 -26.09 -1.76
N GLY A 167 8.00 -26.42 -2.41
CA GLY A 167 7.88 -27.67 -3.18
C GLY A 167 7.42 -28.91 -2.41
N GLU A 168 7.35 -28.88 -1.08
CA GLU A 168 6.81 -29.96 -0.24
C GLU A 168 5.63 -29.48 0.60
N LEU A 169 4.57 -30.27 0.60
CA LEU A 169 3.34 -30.01 1.38
C LEU A 169 3.05 -31.24 2.24
N GLU A 170 2.84 -31.01 3.52
CA GLU A 170 2.37 -32.02 4.46
C GLU A 170 0.98 -31.62 4.95
N ILE A 171 0.00 -32.52 4.82
CA ILE A 171 -1.38 -32.29 5.26
C ILE A 171 -1.79 -33.46 6.15
N ASP A 172 -2.28 -33.12 7.32
CA ASP A 172 -2.90 -34.07 8.23
C ASP A 172 -4.40 -34.11 7.97
N ILE A 173 -4.91 -35.26 7.60
CA ILE A 173 -6.32 -35.51 7.35
C ILE A 173 -6.84 -36.45 8.43
N GLU A 174 -7.84 -36.04 9.18
CA GLU A 174 -8.50 -36.92 10.12
C GLU A 174 -9.43 -37.88 9.37
N ALA A 175 -9.28 -39.16 9.66
CA ALA A 175 -10.09 -40.22 9.08
C ALA A 175 -10.84 -40.94 10.18
N ILE A 176 -12.14 -41.04 10.02
CA ILE A 176 -13.02 -41.83 10.89
C ILE A 176 -13.34 -43.09 10.10
N THR A 177 -13.02 -44.26 10.68
CA THR A 177 -13.28 -45.54 10.01
C THR A 177 -14.16 -46.43 10.89
N PRO A 178 -14.98 -47.29 10.28
CA PRO A 178 -15.67 -48.35 11.03
C PRO A 178 -14.64 -49.22 11.77
N VAL A 179 -14.99 -49.67 12.96
CA VAL A 179 -14.10 -50.31 13.92
C VAL A 179 -13.14 -51.31 13.26
N GLY A 180 -11.84 -51.10 13.43
CA GLY A 180 -10.81 -52.09 13.11
C GLY A 180 -10.23 -52.05 11.70
N THR A 181 -10.57 -51.06 10.84
CA THR A 181 -10.24 -51.11 9.39
C THR A 181 -9.19 -50.15 8.92
N LEU A 182 -8.66 -49.27 9.75
CA LEU A 182 -7.68 -48.24 9.35
C LEU A 182 -6.40 -48.80 8.71
N ASN A 183 -5.85 -49.85 9.29
CA ASN A 183 -4.56 -50.45 8.87
C ASN A 183 -4.59 -51.12 7.49
N GLU A 184 -5.73 -51.26 6.87
CA GLU A 184 -5.93 -51.96 5.58
C GLU A 184 -6.59 -51.04 4.53
N SER A 185 -6.64 -49.75 4.79
CA SER A 185 -7.29 -48.79 3.91
C SER A 185 -6.33 -48.31 2.83
N ILE A 186 -6.85 -48.04 1.64
CA ILE A 186 -6.11 -47.53 0.50
C ILE A 186 -6.52 -46.07 0.29
N ILE A 187 -5.54 -45.20 0.26
CA ILE A 187 -5.75 -43.80 -0.08
C ILE A 187 -5.55 -43.62 -1.58
N SER A 188 -6.48 -42.98 -2.22
CA SER A 188 -6.35 -42.49 -3.58
C SER A 188 -6.44 -40.98 -3.58
N PHE A 189 -5.48 -40.33 -4.20
CA PHE A 189 -5.57 -38.89 -4.43
C PHE A 189 -5.40 -38.58 -5.91
N THR A 190 -6.03 -37.53 -6.35
CA THR A 190 -5.85 -36.97 -7.70
C THR A 190 -5.33 -35.56 -7.58
N VAL A 191 -4.49 -35.16 -8.53
CA VAL A 191 -3.95 -33.79 -8.64
C VAL A 191 -4.21 -33.32 -10.05
N CYS A 192 -4.83 -32.16 -10.19
CA CYS A 192 -5.09 -31.55 -11.50
C CYS A 192 -4.89 -30.04 -11.43
N GLU A 193 -4.46 -29.47 -12.54
CA GLU A 193 -4.41 -28.02 -12.71
C GLU A 193 -5.83 -27.47 -12.77
N ALA A 194 -6.15 -26.47 -11.92
CA ALA A 194 -7.51 -26.00 -11.69
C ALA A 194 -7.57 -24.50 -11.37
N PRO A 195 -7.20 -23.60 -12.28
CA PRO A 195 -7.15 -22.16 -12.04
C PRO A 195 -8.50 -21.57 -11.58
N ASN A 196 -9.61 -22.18 -11.96
CA ASN A 196 -10.96 -21.77 -11.58
C ASN A 196 -11.67 -22.86 -10.72
N ALA A 197 -10.94 -23.59 -9.89
CA ALA A 197 -11.43 -24.71 -9.07
C ALA A 197 -11.97 -25.92 -9.89
N VAL A 198 -11.86 -25.89 -11.22
CA VAL A 198 -12.28 -26.96 -12.13
C VAL A 198 -11.05 -27.52 -12.82
N CYS A 199 -10.87 -28.85 -12.78
CA CYS A 199 -9.75 -29.51 -13.45
C CYS A 199 -9.75 -29.25 -14.97
N LEU A 200 -8.63 -28.79 -15.50
CA LEU A 200 -8.45 -28.59 -16.94
C LEU A 200 -8.43 -29.91 -17.72
N LYS A 201 -7.97 -30.98 -17.08
CA LYS A 201 -7.95 -32.34 -17.61
C LYS A 201 -8.41 -33.31 -16.55
N GLU A 202 -9.06 -34.40 -16.97
CA GLU A 202 -9.42 -35.47 -16.04
C GLU A 202 -8.16 -36.11 -15.47
N PRO A 203 -7.97 -36.07 -14.13
CA PRO A 203 -6.73 -36.55 -13.52
C PRO A 203 -6.74 -38.06 -13.34
N GLU A 204 -5.57 -38.67 -13.47
CA GLU A 204 -5.39 -40.08 -13.10
C GLU A 204 -5.17 -40.20 -11.57
N PRO A 205 -5.84 -41.16 -10.90
CA PRO A 205 -5.68 -41.35 -9.47
C PRO A 205 -4.33 -41.96 -9.11
N ILE A 206 -3.64 -41.35 -8.15
CA ILE A 206 -2.42 -41.85 -7.55
C ILE A 206 -2.79 -42.63 -6.30
N LYS A 207 -2.41 -43.89 -6.23
CA LYS A 207 -2.69 -44.75 -5.09
C LYS A 207 -1.50 -44.78 -4.16
N LEU A 208 -1.72 -44.49 -2.88
CA LEU A 208 -0.75 -44.61 -1.81
C LEU A 208 -1.19 -45.73 -0.87
N ASN A 209 -0.30 -46.71 -0.68
CA ASN A 209 -0.47 -47.67 0.39
C ASN A 209 0.04 -46.99 1.68
N SER A 210 -0.83 -46.62 2.59
CA SER A 210 -0.41 -46.03 3.82
C SER A 210 -0.66 -46.95 4.99
N THR A 211 0.31 -47.04 5.91
CA THR A 211 0.12 -47.55 7.26
C THR A 211 -0.48 -46.41 8.06
N LEU A 212 -1.77 -46.50 8.32
CA LEU A 212 -2.51 -45.45 9.01
C LEU A 212 -2.39 -45.58 10.52
N SER A 213 -1.97 -44.52 11.18
CA SER A 213 -2.35 -44.17 12.53
C SER A 213 -3.69 -43.43 12.50
N ASP A 214 -4.18 -42.91 13.62
CA ASP A 214 -5.48 -42.18 13.72
C ASP A 214 -5.58 -40.95 12.79
N LYS A 215 -4.47 -40.52 12.19
CA LYS A 215 -4.39 -39.43 11.24
C LYS A 215 -3.69 -39.87 9.95
N LEU A 216 -4.22 -39.43 8.87
CA LEU A 216 -3.63 -39.59 7.55
C LEU A 216 -2.65 -38.46 7.27
N HIS A 217 -1.36 -38.77 7.23
CA HIS A 217 -0.33 -37.81 6.81
C HIS A 217 -0.13 -37.90 5.30
N LEU A 218 -0.62 -36.91 4.59
CA LEU A 218 -0.40 -36.78 3.14
C LEU A 218 0.82 -35.89 2.90
N LYS A 219 1.89 -36.47 2.39
CA LYS A 219 3.09 -35.74 1.97
C LYS A 219 3.12 -35.67 0.46
N LEU A 220 3.04 -34.49 -0.07
CA LEU A 220 3.11 -34.17 -1.50
C LEU A 220 4.42 -33.46 -1.80
N ASN A 221 5.10 -33.87 -2.86
CA ASN A 221 6.27 -33.18 -3.36
C ASN A 221 6.01 -32.74 -4.80
N ALA A 222 5.96 -31.43 -5.01
CA ALA A 222 5.65 -30.84 -6.31
C ALA A 222 6.65 -31.24 -7.40
N SER A 223 7.92 -31.42 -7.04
CA SER A 223 8.96 -31.85 -7.98
C SER A 223 8.78 -33.31 -8.40
N THR A 224 8.44 -34.19 -7.47
CA THR A 224 8.15 -35.60 -7.76
C THR A 224 6.90 -35.76 -8.62
N LEU A 225 5.91 -34.91 -8.42
CA LEU A 225 4.68 -34.88 -9.20
C LEU A 225 4.81 -34.07 -10.50
N THR A 226 5.97 -33.46 -10.75
CA THR A 226 6.24 -32.60 -11.93
C THR A 226 5.23 -31.46 -12.11
N LEU A 227 4.77 -30.88 -10.99
CA LEU A 227 3.85 -29.77 -11.03
C LEU A 227 4.58 -28.47 -11.40
N ALA A 228 4.00 -27.71 -12.31
CA ALA A 228 4.40 -26.34 -12.59
C ALA A 228 3.80 -25.39 -11.55
N ASP A 229 4.31 -24.16 -11.45
CA ASP A 229 3.69 -23.15 -10.62
C ASP A 229 2.28 -22.83 -11.15
N GLY A 230 1.35 -22.60 -10.24
CA GLY A 230 -0.05 -22.42 -10.59
C GLY A 230 -1.03 -22.93 -9.52
N ILE A 231 -2.30 -22.95 -9.87
CA ILE A 231 -3.37 -23.39 -8.98
C ILE A 231 -3.73 -24.85 -9.29
N TRP A 232 -3.60 -25.68 -8.28
CA TRP A 232 -3.85 -27.11 -8.37
C TRP A 232 -4.99 -27.51 -7.43
N LYS A 233 -5.82 -28.43 -7.89
CA LYS A 233 -6.83 -29.07 -7.05
C LYS A 233 -6.36 -30.47 -6.69
N ILE A 234 -6.35 -30.75 -5.39
CA ILE A 234 -6.06 -32.06 -4.85
C ILE A 234 -7.36 -32.64 -4.31
N THR A 235 -7.65 -33.86 -4.72
CA THR A 235 -8.84 -34.58 -4.26
C THR A 235 -8.43 -35.89 -3.62
N VAL A 236 -8.95 -36.19 -2.43
CA VAL A 236 -8.60 -37.40 -1.66
C VAL A 236 -9.83 -38.23 -1.39
N VAL A 237 -9.67 -39.51 -1.54
CA VAL A 237 -10.66 -40.54 -1.22
C VAL A 237 -9.98 -41.68 -0.46
N LEU A 238 -10.59 -42.15 0.60
CA LEU A 238 -10.17 -43.33 1.36
C LEU A 238 -11.07 -44.50 0.99
N SER A 239 -10.48 -45.66 0.66
CA SER A 239 -11.20 -46.90 0.46
C SER A 239 -10.82 -47.87 1.57
N ASP A 240 -11.81 -48.46 2.23
CA ASP A 240 -11.58 -49.46 3.25
C ASP A 240 -11.31 -50.85 2.67
N ARG A 241 -11.10 -51.84 3.53
CA ARG A 241 -10.86 -53.24 3.16
C ARG A 241 -11.99 -53.85 2.32
N THR A 242 -13.20 -53.36 2.48
CA THR A 242 -14.37 -53.85 1.73
C THR A 242 -14.54 -53.14 0.40
N LEU A 243 -13.60 -52.27 0.02
CA LEU A 243 -13.65 -51.38 -1.13
C LEU A 243 -14.76 -50.32 -1.06
N THR A 244 -15.29 -50.09 0.13
CA THR A 244 -16.24 -49.01 0.37
C THR A 244 -15.46 -47.70 0.48
N THR A 245 -15.93 -46.71 -0.27
CA THR A 245 -15.23 -45.41 -0.36
C THR A 245 -15.80 -44.38 0.59
N SER A 246 -14.92 -43.54 1.12
CA SER A 246 -15.29 -42.39 1.93
C SER A 246 -16.01 -41.31 1.10
N ASN A 247 -16.40 -40.24 1.76
CA ASN A 247 -16.64 -38.97 1.08
C ASN A 247 -15.37 -38.50 0.39
N LEU A 248 -15.57 -37.66 -0.62
CA LEU A 248 -14.50 -36.99 -1.33
C LEU A 248 -14.21 -35.66 -0.63
N ILE A 249 -12.95 -35.41 -0.28
CA ILE A 249 -12.50 -34.09 0.17
C ILE A 249 -11.57 -33.49 -0.87
N SER A 250 -11.58 -32.17 -0.97
CA SER A 250 -10.70 -31.48 -1.91
C SER A 250 -10.16 -30.20 -1.32
N TYR A 251 -8.94 -29.85 -1.70
CA TYR A 251 -8.31 -28.59 -1.36
C TYR A 251 -7.57 -28.02 -2.53
N THR A 252 -7.35 -26.73 -2.47
CA THR A 252 -6.62 -25.97 -3.45
C THR A 252 -5.17 -25.85 -2.99
N LEU A 253 -4.22 -26.15 -3.87
CA LEU A 253 -2.82 -25.89 -3.69
C LEU A 253 -2.43 -24.78 -4.66
N GLN A 254 -1.97 -23.69 -4.13
CA GLN A 254 -1.30 -22.63 -4.89
C GLN A 254 0.20 -22.90 -4.81
N LEU A 255 0.80 -23.29 -5.91
CA LEU A 255 2.23 -23.57 -6.02
C LEU A 255 2.91 -22.39 -6.68
N ASP A 256 3.81 -21.75 -5.95
CA ASP A 256 4.57 -20.61 -6.41
C ASP A 256 5.99 -20.66 -5.83
N ARG A 257 6.95 -20.96 -6.69
CA ARG A 257 8.36 -21.14 -6.33
C ARG A 257 9.27 -20.07 -6.92
N HIS A 258 8.72 -19.22 -7.75
CA HIS A 258 9.48 -18.22 -8.49
C HIS A 258 9.04 -16.82 -8.10
N ALA A 259 10.01 -15.95 -8.01
CA ALA A 259 9.73 -14.54 -7.79
C ALA A 259 9.26 -13.88 -9.09
N PRO A 260 8.43 -12.82 -9.01
CA PRO A 260 7.95 -12.11 -10.18
C PRO A 260 9.11 -11.51 -11.00
N VAL A 261 8.94 -11.44 -12.31
CA VAL A 261 9.84 -10.75 -13.22
C VAL A 261 9.36 -9.32 -13.40
N VAL A 262 10.24 -8.37 -13.14
CA VAL A 262 9.92 -6.93 -13.19
C VAL A 262 10.77 -6.25 -14.25
N VAL A 263 10.12 -5.58 -15.20
CA VAL A 263 10.77 -4.69 -16.16
C VAL A 263 10.34 -3.27 -15.83
N LEU A 264 11.31 -2.43 -15.44
CA LEU A 264 11.08 -1.02 -15.12
C LEU A 264 11.54 -0.17 -16.29
N THR A 265 10.63 0.63 -16.85
CA THR A 265 10.92 1.60 -17.90
C THR A 265 10.72 3.01 -17.37
N SER A 266 11.55 3.96 -17.82
CA SER A 266 11.40 5.37 -17.51
C SER A 266 11.35 6.20 -18.80
N SER A 267 10.63 7.33 -18.76
CA SER A 267 10.53 8.27 -19.86
C SER A 267 10.43 9.70 -19.33
N VAL A 268 10.98 10.64 -20.08
CA VAL A 268 10.90 12.08 -19.80
C VAL A 268 10.03 12.70 -20.86
N GLN A 269 9.07 13.51 -20.46
CA GLN A 269 8.25 14.28 -21.40
C GLN A 269 9.00 15.57 -21.77
N GLN A 270 9.99 15.45 -22.63
CA GLN A 270 10.47 16.62 -23.36
C GLN A 270 9.48 16.95 -24.49
N SER A 271 9.30 18.22 -24.77
CA SER A 271 8.32 18.79 -25.69
C SER A 271 8.40 18.27 -27.14
N GLN A 272 8.25 17.01 -27.39
CA GLN A 272 7.95 16.22 -28.58
C GLN A 272 8.67 14.88 -28.73
N GLU A 273 9.61 14.51 -27.85
CA GLU A 273 10.28 13.21 -27.95
C GLU A 273 10.21 12.48 -26.60
N SER A 274 9.49 11.36 -26.54
CA SER A 274 9.54 10.47 -25.38
C SER A 274 10.83 9.66 -25.45
N LEU A 275 11.78 9.94 -24.58
CA LEU A 275 12.97 9.11 -24.40
C LEU A 275 12.65 7.98 -23.43
N THR A 276 12.74 6.74 -23.91
CA THR A 276 12.56 5.55 -23.07
C THR A 276 13.90 5.12 -22.50
N ILE A 277 14.08 5.22 -21.19
CA ILE A 277 15.24 4.69 -20.48
C ILE A 277 14.89 3.27 -20.04
N VAL A 278 15.57 2.26 -20.58
CA VAL A 278 15.41 0.85 -20.19
C VAL A 278 16.42 0.52 -19.12
N ASP A 279 16.00 -0.19 -18.07
CA ASP A 279 16.87 -0.65 -16.99
C ASP A 279 18.14 -1.35 -17.54
N GLY A 280 19.32 -0.82 -17.16
CA GLY A 280 20.63 -1.34 -17.59
C GLY A 280 21.17 -0.82 -18.90
N ALA A 281 20.46 0.03 -19.65
CA ALA A 281 21.00 0.76 -20.81
C ALA A 281 21.18 2.23 -20.43
N SER A 282 22.44 2.69 -20.36
CA SER A 282 22.74 4.11 -20.20
C SER A 282 22.42 4.88 -21.48
N VAL A 283 21.17 5.25 -21.66
CA VAL A 283 20.83 6.34 -22.59
C VAL A 283 20.98 7.61 -21.76
N GLU A 284 21.95 8.44 -22.11
CA GLU A 284 22.16 9.75 -21.51
C GLU A 284 21.02 10.71 -21.91
N ALA A 285 19.82 10.50 -21.38
CA ALA A 285 18.80 11.53 -21.40
C ALA A 285 19.12 12.50 -20.27
N VAL A 286 19.36 13.76 -20.62
CA VAL A 286 19.50 14.82 -19.62
C VAL A 286 18.10 15.20 -19.18
N VAL A 287 17.79 14.98 -17.91
CA VAL A 287 16.58 15.46 -17.24
C VAL A 287 16.95 16.75 -16.53
N TYR A 288 16.14 17.80 -16.68
CA TYR A 288 16.32 19.03 -15.93
C TYR A 288 15.38 19.08 -14.73
N GLU A 289 15.73 19.85 -13.71
CA GLU A 289 14.84 20.17 -12.62
C GLU A 289 13.50 20.70 -13.12
N GLY A 290 12.41 20.28 -12.47
CA GLY A 290 11.06 20.69 -12.85
C GLY A 290 10.51 20.00 -14.12
N GLU A 291 11.22 19.06 -14.73
CA GLU A 291 10.69 18.23 -15.82
C GLU A 291 10.00 16.97 -15.26
N GLU A 292 8.82 16.63 -15.80
CA GLU A 292 8.11 15.42 -15.38
C GLU A 292 8.81 14.16 -15.88
N VAL A 293 9.13 13.26 -14.95
CA VAL A 293 9.68 11.93 -15.22
C VAL A 293 8.62 10.88 -14.94
N TYR A 294 8.47 9.93 -15.85
CA TYR A 294 7.49 8.84 -15.77
C TYR A 294 8.21 7.51 -15.61
N PHE A 295 7.68 6.66 -14.74
CA PHE A 295 8.14 5.30 -14.55
C PHE A 295 6.97 4.35 -14.73
N THR A 296 7.19 3.28 -15.49
CA THR A 296 6.19 2.22 -15.71
C THR A 296 6.85 0.88 -15.47
N ALA A 297 6.20 0.06 -14.68
CA ALA A 297 6.60 -1.31 -14.41
C ALA A 297 5.71 -2.28 -15.19
N GLU A 298 6.34 -3.22 -15.87
CA GLU A 298 5.70 -4.43 -16.35
C GLU A 298 6.10 -5.55 -15.41
N VAL A 299 5.11 -6.14 -14.75
CA VAL A 299 5.30 -7.25 -13.81
C VAL A 299 4.67 -8.48 -14.41
N SER A 300 5.42 -9.57 -14.44
CA SER A 300 4.91 -10.89 -14.85
C SER A 300 5.34 -11.92 -13.83
N ASP A 301 4.38 -12.72 -13.39
CA ASP A 301 4.61 -13.87 -12.54
C ASP A 301 4.25 -15.17 -13.26
N GLY A 302 4.54 -16.30 -12.66
CA GLY A 302 4.54 -17.59 -13.34
C GLY A 302 3.20 -18.08 -13.85
N TYR A 303 2.05 -17.50 -13.38
CA TYR A 303 0.72 -17.97 -13.79
C TYR A 303 -0.37 -16.86 -13.70
N GLU A 304 -1.46 -17.06 -14.44
CA GLU A 304 -2.57 -16.10 -14.47
C GLU A 304 -3.36 -16.08 -13.14
N GLY A 305 -3.66 -14.88 -12.66
CA GLY A 305 -4.54 -14.66 -11.50
C GLY A 305 -3.82 -14.38 -10.19
N GLU A 306 -2.50 -14.25 -10.23
CA GLU A 306 -1.73 -13.76 -9.10
C GLU A 306 -1.86 -12.25 -8.95
N SER A 307 -1.85 -11.79 -7.71
CA SER A 307 -1.91 -10.35 -7.40
C SER A 307 -0.62 -9.92 -6.75
N GLU A 308 0.06 -8.96 -7.37
CA GLU A 308 1.29 -8.38 -6.85
C GLU A 308 0.99 -7.10 -6.10
N VAL A 309 1.78 -6.85 -5.06
CA VAL A 309 1.78 -5.58 -4.34
C VAL A 309 3.00 -4.78 -4.76
N LEU A 310 2.77 -3.63 -5.37
CA LEU A 310 3.81 -2.72 -5.83
C LEU A 310 3.99 -1.58 -4.82
N THR A 311 5.23 -1.37 -4.40
CA THR A 311 5.57 -0.28 -3.48
C THR A 311 6.67 0.59 -4.10
N TRP A 312 6.34 1.85 -4.33
CA TRP A 312 7.21 2.82 -4.96
C TRP A 312 7.83 3.76 -3.93
N SER A 313 9.13 4.00 -4.07
CA SER A 313 9.86 5.01 -3.30
C SER A 313 10.91 5.70 -4.17
N LYS A 314 11.33 6.88 -3.74
CA LYS A 314 12.37 7.67 -4.40
C LYS A 314 13.43 8.09 -3.40
N LEU A 315 14.66 8.15 -3.88
CA LEU A 315 15.84 8.64 -3.15
C LEU A 315 16.35 9.88 -3.88
N SER A 316 16.37 10.99 -3.17
CA SER A 316 16.89 12.27 -3.68
C SER A 316 18.41 12.37 -3.55
N PRO A 317 19.08 13.33 -4.25
CA PRO A 317 20.52 13.50 -4.19
C PRO A 317 21.07 13.76 -2.78
N ASN A 318 20.28 14.37 -1.91
CA ASN A 318 20.64 14.59 -0.50
C ASN A 318 20.51 13.35 0.39
N GLY A 319 20.13 12.18 -0.16
CA GLY A 319 19.98 10.91 0.56
C GLY A 319 18.65 10.74 1.26
N GLN A 320 17.67 11.59 1.03
CA GLN A 320 16.33 11.47 1.61
C GLN A 320 15.50 10.44 0.84
N VAL A 321 14.99 9.44 1.56
CA VAL A 321 14.01 8.46 1.02
C VAL A 321 12.60 8.96 1.29
N SER A 322 11.75 8.93 0.27
CA SER A 322 10.34 9.29 0.37
C SER A 322 9.47 8.38 -0.50
N THR A 323 8.20 8.23 -0.12
CA THR A 323 7.19 7.53 -0.93
C THR A 323 6.55 8.50 -1.91
N PHE A 324 5.92 7.95 -2.95
CA PHE A 324 5.12 8.74 -3.88
C PHE A 324 3.77 9.11 -3.24
N SER A 325 3.29 10.31 -3.55
CA SER A 325 1.94 10.76 -3.16
C SER A 325 0.88 10.11 -4.06
N GLU A 326 -0.37 10.06 -3.61
CA GLU A 326 -1.48 9.55 -4.43
C GLU A 326 -1.60 10.25 -5.78
N ALA A 327 -1.34 11.57 -5.83
CA ALA A 327 -1.38 12.36 -7.06
C ALA A 327 -0.26 12.00 -8.07
N SER A 328 0.77 11.32 -7.62
CA SER A 328 1.88 10.86 -8.46
C SER A 328 1.56 9.58 -9.23
N PHE A 329 0.55 8.81 -8.80
CA PHE A 329 0.18 7.56 -9.44
C PHE A 329 -0.71 7.81 -10.67
N ILE A 330 -0.31 7.23 -11.81
CA ILE A 330 -1.13 7.17 -13.03
C ILE A 330 -1.94 5.88 -13.00
N THR A 331 -1.26 4.79 -12.65
CA THR A 331 -1.81 3.46 -12.34
C THR A 331 -1.01 2.88 -11.17
N PRO A 332 -1.42 1.76 -10.54
CA PRO A 332 -0.58 1.10 -9.55
C PRO A 332 0.84 0.74 -10.06
N ALA A 333 0.95 0.47 -11.36
CA ALA A 333 2.20 0.13 -12.03
C ALA A 333 2.92 1.33 -12.68
N SER A 334 2.39 2.55 -12.59
CA SER A 334 2.95 3.73 -13.23
C SER A 334 2.90 4.94 -12.33
N VAL A 335 4.05 5.59 -12.17
CA VAL A 335 4.19 6.81 -11.35
C VAL A 335 4.86 7.91 -12.13
N LYS A 336 4.60 9.15 -11.74
CA LYS A 336 5.28 10.34 -12.23
C LYS A 336 5.69 11.24 -11.08
N PHE A 337 6.75 12.00 -11.25
CA PHE A 337 7.14 13.06 -10.33
C PHE A 337 8.01 14.12 -11.02
N LEU A 338 8.11 15.27 -10.39
CA LEU A 338 9.04 16.33 -10.76
C LEU A 338 10.23 16.28 -9.79
N PRO A 339 11.45 16.00 -10.26
CA PRO A 339 12.64 16.23 -9.46
C PRO A 339 12.85 17.74 -9.28
N ASP A 340 13.07 18.17 -8.05
CA ASP A 340 13.17 19.57 -7.64
C ASP A 340 14.59 19.97 -7.18
N VAL A 341 15.54 19.04 -7.29
CA VAL A 341 16.95 19.24 -6.89
C VAL A 341 17.85 18.57 -7.91
N ALA A 342 18.90 19.26 -8.35
CA ALA A 342 19.92 18.71 -9.24
C ALA A 342 20.72 17.58 -8.58
N GLY A 343 21.19 16.63 -9.38
CA GLY A 343 22.01 15.50 -8.94
C GLY A 343 21.39 14.14 -9.23
N GLU A 344 21.94 13.10 -8.57
CA GLU A 344 21.56 11.71 -8.80
C GLU A 344 20.30 11.34 -8.02
N TRP A 345 19.25 11.01 -8.74
CA TRP A 345 18.00 10.48 -8.21
C TRP A 345 17.90 8.97 -8.45
N SER A 346 17.26 8.26 -7.53
CA SER A 346 16.91 6.86 -7.72
C SER A 346 15.43 6.64 -7.44
N VAL A 347 14.77 5.90 -8.33
CA VAL A 347 13.42 5.38 -8.11
C VAL A 347 13.53 3.88 -7.83
N VAL A 348 12.95 3.45 -6.74
CA VAL A 348 12.96 2.07 -6.27
C VAL A 348 11.56 1.52 -6.31
N LEU A 349 11.37 0.43 -7.02
CA LEU A 349 10.16 -0.37 -7.02
C LEU A 349 10.42 -1.66 -6.26
N LEU A 350 9.57 -1.94 -5.30
CA LEU A 350 9.50 -3.18 -4.56
C LEU A 350 8.23 -3.90 -4.97
N VAL A 351 8.36 -5.09 -5.50
CA VAL A 351 7.24 -5.95 -5.91
C VAL A 351 7.20 -7.17 -5.01
N ARG A 352 6.03 -7.43 -4.47
CA ARG A 352 5.77 -8.61 -3.65
C ARG A 352 4.58 -9.36 -4.23
N ASP A 353 4.77 -10.67 -4.48
CA ASP A 353 3.70 -11.56 -4.91
C ASP A 353 2.85 -12.08 -3.74
N SER A 354 1.86 -12.89 -4.05
CA SER A 354 0.98 -13.52 -3.06
C SER A 354 1.68 -14.61 -2.24
N ALA A 355 2.75 -15.20 -2.76
CA ALA A 355 3.59 -16.19 -2.08
C ALA A 355 4.57 -15.55 -1.09
N GLY A 356 4.79 -14.24 -1.21
CA GLY A 356 5.69 -13.48 -0.35
C GLY A 356 7.09 -13.30 -0.93
N HIS A 357 7.35 -13.73 -2.17
CA HIS A 357 8.61 -13.41 -2.84
C HIS A 357 8.71 -11.91 -3.07
N LEU A 358 9.93 -11.41 -2.98
CA LEU A 358 10.20 -9.98 -3.01
C LEU A 358 11.25 -9.67 -4.06
N VAL A 359 10.88 -8.81 -5.03
CA VAL A 359 11.79 -8.30 -6.04
C VAL A 359 11.95 -6.81 -5.86
N ARG A 360 13.20 -6.35 -5.92
CA ARG A 360 13.55 -4.94 -5.87
C ARG A 360 14.22 -4.54 -7.17
N THR A 361 13.66 -3.55 -7.85
CA THR A 361 14.24 -2.94 -9.03
C THR A 361 14.52 -1.48 -8.75
N THR A 362 15.62 -0.94 -9.28
CA THR A 362 16.02 0.45 -9.06
C THR A 362 16.41 1.07 -10.40
N SER A 363 15.86 2.24 -10.70
CA SER A 363 16.26 3.08 -11.81
C SER A 363 16.97 4.32 -11.26
N THR A 364 18.18 4.61 -11.75
CA THR A 364 18.97 5.76 -11.33
C THR A 364 19.19 6.67 -12.54
N PHE A 365 19.02 7.97 -12.35
CA PHE A 365 19.18 8.97 -13.39
C PHE A 365 19.73 10.26 -12.79
N ASN A 366 20.37 11.08 -13.63
CA ASN A 366 20.94 12.36 -13.22
C ASN A 366 20.04 13.51 -13.67
N VAL A 367 19.76 14.43 -12.75
CA VAL A 367 18.99 15.64 -12.98
C VAL A 367 19.97 16.81 -13.07
N ALA A 368 19.94 17.51 -14.18
CA ALA A 368 20.71 18.71 -14.37
C ALA A 368 19.98 19.91 -13.76
N ASN A 369 20.75 20.86 -13.26
CA ASN A 369 20.22 22.13 -12.79
C ASN A 369 19.53 22.89 -13.92
N ALA A 370 18.42 23.55 -13.65
CA ALA A 370 17.74 24.47 -14.55
C ALA A 370 18.27 25.89 -14.32
N ASP A 371 18.69 26.57 -15.40
CA ASP A 371 19.19 27.94 -15.30
C ASP A 371 18.06 28.91 -14.87
N PRO A 372 18.33 29.88 -13.99
CA PRO A 372 17.39 30.94 -13.67
C PRO A 372 17.05 31.77 -14.90
N ILE A 373 15.86 32.35 -14.98
CA ILE A 373 15.45 33.25 -16.06
C ILE A 373 15.33 34.66 -15.48
N ALA A 374 16.37 35.47 -15.70
CA ALA A 374 16.39 36.84 -15.24
C ALA A 374 15.32 37.68 -15.92
N GLN A 375 14.49 38.37 -15.14
CA GLN A 375 13.47 39.30 -15.63
C GLN A 375 13.56 40.63 -14.88
N VAL A 376 13.70 41.72 -15.60
CA VAL A 376 13.75 43.08 -15.04
C VAL A 376 12.58 43.90 -15.57
N PHE A 377 12.01 44.70 -14.70
CA PHE A 377 10.91 45.62 -15.01
C PHE A 377 11.28 47.04 -14.60
N LEU A 378 10.97 48.00 -15.44
CA LEU A 378 10.98 49.44 -15.16
C LEU A 378 9.57 49.99 -15.36
N ASP A 379 8.95 50.56 -14.32
CA ASP A 379 7.57 51.06 -14.34
C ASP A 379 6.52 50.06 -14.88
N GLY A 380 6.73 48.78 -14.64
CA GLY A 380 5.85 47.71 -15.11
C GLY A 380 6.10 47.21 -16.53
N LEU A 381 7.02 47.82 -17.25
CA LEU A 381 7.48 47.36 -18.58
C LEU A 381 8.63 46.38 -18.40
N GLN A 382 8.53 45.21 -19.02
CA GLN A 382 9.60 44.22 -19.02
C GLN A 382 10.73 44.67 -19.95
N ILE A 383 11.96 44.62 -19.48
CA ILE A 383 13.18 44.94 -20.19
C ILE A 383 13.70 43.67 -20.88
N GLN A 384 14.08 43.80 -22.14
CA GLN A 384 14.69 42.73 -22.94
C GLN A 384 16.20 42.93 -23.05
N GLN A 385 16.89 41.84 -23.37
CA GLN A 385 18.33 41.87 -23.64
C GLN A 385 18.65 42.87 -24.76
N GLY A 386 19.55 43.84 -24.49
CA GLY A 386 20.00 44.86 -25.43
C GLY A 386 19.07 46.06 -25.59
N ASP A 387 17.99 46.17 -24.80
CA ASP A 387 17.12 47.35 -24.83
C ASP A 387 17.88 48.64 -24.50
N VAL A 388 17.44 49.75 -25.12
CA VAL A 388 17.91 51.09 -24.79
C VAL A 388 16.74 51.89 -24.26
N LEU A 389 16.79 52.21 -22.98
CA LEU A 389 15.71 52.84 -22.25
C LEU A 389 16.09 54.24 -21.77
N VAL A 390 15.11 55.09 -21.55
CA VAL A 390 15.29 56.38 -20.90
C VAL A 390 14.67 56.27 -19.51
N ALA A 391 15.43 56.64 -18.48
CA ALA A 391 14.94 56.63 -17.10
C ALA A 391 13.71 57.56 -16.99
N PRO A 392 12.67 57.12 -16.23
CA PRO A 392 11.49 57.96 -16.00
C PRO A 392 11.85 59.32 -15.40
N PRO A 393 11.13 60.39 -15.72
CA PRO A 393 11.40 61.68 -15.12
C PRO A 393 11.11 61.69 -13.63
N GLY A 394 12.07 62.21 -12.83
CA GLY A 394 12.00 62.25 -11.37
C GLY A 394 13.17 61.51 -10.69
N ASP A 395 13.38 61.81 -9.43
CA ASP A 395 14.55 61.31 -8.68
C ASP A 395 14.41 59.88 -8.15
N SER A 396 13.30 59.20 -8.41
CA SER A 396 13.01 57.85 -7.85
C SER A 396 12.40 56.91 -8.89
N TRP A 397 13.19 56.18 -9.60
CA TRP A 397 12.80 55.02 -10.38
C TRP A 397 13.49 53.76 -9.80
N VAL A 398 12.90 52.61 -10.09
CA VAL A 398 13.34 51.32 -9.53
C VAL A 398 13.34 50.27 -10.65
N LEU A 399 14.46 49.57 -10.78
CA LEU A 399 14.51 48.33 -11.57
C LEU A 399 14.12 47.18 -10.65
N ASN A 400 13.14 46.43 -11.10
CA ASN A 400 12.58 45.36 -10.27
C ASN A 400 12.74 43.98 -10.94
N ALA A 401 13.58 43.14 -10.40
CA ALA A 401 13.83 41.77 -10.83
C ALA A 401 13.09 40.70 -10.01
N SER A 402 12.12 41.10 -9.18
CA SER A 402 11.39 40.14 -8.31
C SER A 402 10.52 39.12 -9.07
N LYS A 403 10.39 39.27 -10.40
CA LYS A 403 9.72 38.32 -11.28
C LYS A 403 10.66 37.37 -12.01
N THR A 404 11.93 37.39 -11.66
CA THR A 404 12.89 36.35 -12.09
C THR A 404 12.31 34.99 -11.66
N THR A 405 12.35 34.02 -12.58
CA THR A 405 11.82 32.68 -12.38
C THR A 405 12.94 31.65 -12.34
N ASP A 406 12.72 30.64 -11.57
CA ASP A 406 13.55 29.47 -11.46
C ASP A 406 12.70 28.29 -11.01
N THR A 407 13.29 27.13 -10.73
CA THR A 407 12.57 26.02 -10.09
C THR A 407 12.07 26.43 -8.69
N ILE A 408 11.06 25.72 -8.19
CA ILE A 408 10.43 26.08 -6.90
C ILE A 408 11.45 26.00 -5.77
N ASN A 409 12.40 25.07 -5.86
CA ASN A 409 13.46 24.87 -4.88
C ASN A 409 14.38 26.09 -4.80
N ASP A 410 14.76 26.63 -5.97
CA ASP A 410 15.82 27.63 -6.10
C ASP A 410 15.33 29.08 -6.00
N LEU A 411 14.02 29.31 -6.19
CA LEU A 411 13.43 30.65 -6.09
C LEU A 411 13.78 31.41 -4.81
N SER A 412 13.93 30.71 -3.69
CA SER A 412 14.22 31.32 -2.38
C SER A 412 15.70 31.59 -2.17
N SER A 413 16.58 30.97 -2.95
CA SER A 413 18.04 31.03 -2.85
C SER A 413 18.70 31.92 -3.89
N LEU A 414 17.92 32.48 -4.83
CA LEU A 414 18.42 33.36 -5.87
C LEU A 414 19.21 34.55 -5.32
N ARG A 415 20.38 34.77 -5.84
CA ARG A 415 21.27 35.89 -5.52
C ARG A 415 21.33 36.83 -6.70
N TYR A 416 21.15 38.13 -6.47
CA TYR A 416 21.09 39.17 -7.46
C TYR A 416 22.34 40.04 -7.38
N GLN A 417 23.00 40.28 -8.52
CA GLN A 417 24.18 41.14 -8.64
C GLN A 417 23.94 42.15 -9.74
N TRP A 418 23.94 43.41 -9.36
CA TRP A 418 23.73 44.52 -10.30
C TRP A 418 25.07 45.16 -10.63
N TYR A 419 25.32 45.38 -11.91
CA TYR A 419 26.48 46.09 -12.39
C TYR A 419 26.03 47.33 -13.16
N VAL A 420 26.76 48.42 -13.01
CA VAL A 420 26.63 49.67 -13.77
C VAL A 420 27.99 49.98 -14.40
N ASP A 421 28.06 50.09 -15.71
CA ASP A 421 29.29 50.28 -16.49
C ASP A 421 30.41 49.29 -16.06
N GLY A 422 30.04 48.03 -15.84
CA GLY A 422 30.93 46.95 -15.39
C GLY A 422 31.31 46.99 -13.92
N THR A 423 30.80 47.94 -13.13
CA THR A 423 31.10 48.05 -11.71
C THR A 423 29.97 47.40 -10.86
N LEU A 424 30.34 46.44 -10.01
CA LEU A 424 29.38 45.79 -9.08
C LEU A 424 28.84 46.80 -8.07
N MET A 425 27.54 46.91 -7.99
CA MET A 425 26.84 47.80 -7.08
C MET A 425 26.58 47.13 -5.71
N GLN A 426 26.28 47.94 -4.68
CA GLN A 426 26.04 47.42 -3.35
C GLN A 426 24.68 46.71 -3.16
N SER A 427 23.74 46.94 -4.07
CA SER A 427 22.44 46.26 -4.05
C SER A 427 22.63 44.78 -4.35
N GLN A 428 22.25 43.91 -3.43
CA GLN A 428 22.32 42.45 -3.57
C GLN A 428 20.93 41.82 -3.58
N GLY A 429 19.87 42.62 -3.76
CA GLY A 429 18.49 42.16 -3.79
C GLY A 429 17.89 42.27 -5.20
N PRO A 430 16.64 41.80 -5.37
CA PRO A 430 15.94 41.87 -6.67
C PRO A 430 15.56 43.29 -7.10
N VAL A 431 15.81 44.29 -6.24
CA VAL A 431 15.43 45.67 -6.50
C VAL A 431 16.67 46.56 -6.53
N PHE A 432 16.84 47.29 -7.62
CA PHE A 432 17.88 48.28 -7.79
C PHE A 432 17.27 49.69 -7.81
N ASP A 433 17.74 50.56 -6.90
CA ASP A 433 17.23 51.91 -6.70
C ASP A 433 18.06 52.94 -7.51
N SER A 434 17.39 53.91 -8.11
CA SER A 434 18.00 55.03 -8.83
C SER A 434 19.04 55.81 -8.02
N ALA A 435 18.87 55.87 -6.69
CA ALA A 435 19.82 56.55 -5.78
C ALA A 435 21.26 55.98 -5.79
N GLN A 436 21.44 54.80 -6.39
CA GLN A 436 22.78 54.17 -6.52
C GLN A 436 23.57 54.71 -7.71
N ILE A 437 22.94 55.42 -8.63
CA ILE A 437 23.59 56.04 -9.81
C ILE A 437 23.62 57.58 -9.61
N ASN A 438 24.82 58.14 -9.47
CA ASN A 438 25.03 59.55 -9.20
C ASN A 438 25.44 60.35 -10.46
N THR A 439 25.42 59.69 -11.62
CA THR A 439 25.89 60.25 -12.89
C THR A 439 24.76 60.29 -13.93
N THR A 440 24.74 61.32 -14.79
CA THR A 440 23.80 61.43 -15.88
C THR A 440 24.43 60.93 -17.19
N GLY A 441 23.63 60.48 -18.12
CA GLY A 441 24.04 59.93 -19.41
C GLY A 441 23.64 58.47 -19.56
N SER A 442 24.17 57.84 -20.59
CA SER A 442 23.88 56.46 -20.91
C SER A 442 24.78 55.53 -20.09
N HIS A 443 24.16 54.62 -19.35
CA HIS A 443 24.83 53.61 -18.54
C HIS A 443 24.51 52.22 -19.07
N GLU A 444 25.51 51.33 -19.11
CA GLU A 444 25.30 49.92 -19.34
C GLU A 444 24.91 49.27 -17.99
N MET A 445 23.70 48.71 -17.96
CA MET A 445 23.17 48.00 -16.84
C MET A 445 23.27 46.48 -17.07
N GLU A 446 23.80 45.74 -16.10
CA GLU A 446 23.82 44.29 -16.14
C GLU A 446 23.25 43.74 -14.85
N LEU A 447 22.29 42.83 -14.96
CA LEU A 447 21.84 41.99 -13.88
C LEU A 447 22.38 40.59 -14.08
N VAL A 448 23.06 40.06 -13.08
CA VAL A 448 23.42 38.64 -12.99
C VAL A 448 22.61 38.02 -11.86
N VAL A 449 21.85 36.97 -12.16
CA VAL A 449 21.14 36.18 -11.19
C VAL A 449 21.80 34.82 -11.08
N VAL A 450 22.10 34.38 -9.87
CA VAL A 450 22.79 33.12 -9.58
C VAL A 450 21.92 32.33 -8.62
N ASP A 451 21.68 31.06 -8.93
CA ASP A 451 20.99 30.11 -8.04
C ASP A 451 21.92 29.51 -6.97
N ASP A 452 21.49 28.50 -6.23
CA ASP A 452 22.32 27.84 -5.20
C ASP A 452 23.25 26.75 -5.76
N ASP A 453 22.93 26.19 -6.91
CA ASP A 453 23.79 25.25 -7.63
C ASP A 453 24.85 25.94 -8.51
N GLY A 454 24.76 27.26 -8.66
CA GLY A 454 25.77 28.12 -9.29
C GLY A 454 25.51 28.39 -10.76
N ALA A 455 24.34 28.07 -11.30
CA ALA A 455 23.98 28.52 -12.66
C ALA A 455 23.64 30.03 -12.68
N GLU A 456 23.90 30.68 -13.81
CA GLU A 456 23.80 32.12 -13.93
C GLU A 456 22.92 32.51 -15.11
N SER A 457 22.08 33.51 -14.90
CA SER A 457 21.37 34.22 -15.96
C SER A 457 21.78 35.68 -15.98
N ARG A 458 22.00 36.21 -17.17
CA ARG A 458 22.48 37.58 -17.37
C ARG A 458 21.52 38.34 -18.25
N LEU A 459 21.17 39.57 -17.84
CA LEU A 459 20.40 40.51 -18.61
C LEU A 459 21.15 41.84 -18.71
N VAL A 460 21.54 42.24 -19.93
CA VAL A 460 22.28 43.49 -20.22
C VAL A 460 21.41 44.41 -21.04
N PHE A 461 21.31 45.68 -20.65
CA PHE A 461 20.56 46.72 -21.33
C PHE A 461 21.20 48.11 -21.09
N SER A 462 20.82 49.12 -21.85
CA SER A 462 21.29 50.49 -21.66
C SER A 462 20.20 51.36 -21.06
N LEU A 463 20.57 52.18 -20.07
CA LEU A 463 19.66 53.13 -19.42
C LEU A 463 20.24 54.55 -19.54
N ASP A 464 19.54 55.43 -20.25
CA ASP A 464 19.90 56.85 -20.35
C ASP A 464 19.24 57.67 -19.25
N ILE A 465 20.03 58.30 -18.41
CA ILE A 465 19.59 59.14 -17.28
C ILE A 465 19.65 60.60 -17.70
N PRO A 466 18.50 61.29 -17.89
CA PRO A 466 18.45 62.69 -18.31
C PRO A 466 19.14 63.64 -17.34
N ARG A 467 19.75 64.68 -17.84
CA ARG A 467 20.48 65.69 -17.01
C ARG A 467 19.59 66.44 -16.03
N ASP A 468 18.31 66.52 -16.25
CA ASP A 468 17.37 67.21 -15.36
C ASP A 468 17.04 66.47 -14.08
N GLN A 469 17.52 65.25 -13.95
CA GLN A 469 17.28 64.41 -12.76
C GLN A 469 18.36 64.55 -11.68
N VAL A 470 19.47 65.25 -11.93
CA VAL A 470 20.57 65.45 -10.96
C VAL A 470 20.53 66.86 -10.36
N SER A 471 19.39 67.48 -10.25
CA SER A 471 19.26 68.77 -9.60
C SER A 471 18.91 68.58 -8.12
N GLY A 472 19.87 68.95 -7.33
CA GLY A 472 19.97 69.03 -5.91
C GLY A 472 18.72 69.23 -5.06
N SER A 473 18.84 68.73 -3.87
CA SER A 473 17.96 68.96 -2.73
C SER A 473 17.72 70.43 -2.45
N GLU A 474 16.79 71.07 -3.18
CA GLU A 474 16.17 72.34 -2.74
C GLU A 474 14.65 72.18 -2.81
N GLY A 475 14.00 72.01 -1.69
CA GLY A 475 12.56 72.06 -1.67
C GLY A 475 11.82 71.24 -0.62
N MET A 476 12.42 71.02 0.50
CA MET A 476 11.74 70.33 1.59
C MET A 476 10.96 71.29 2.45
N LEU A 477 9.90 71.93 1.93
CA LEU A 477 8.98 72.74 2.74
C LEU A 477 7.49 72.70 2.33
N ALA A 478 7.13 72.00 1.20
CA ALA A 478 5.72 71.97 0.77
C ALA A 478 4.95 70.73 1.18
N GLY A 479 5.62 69.66 1.66
CA GLY A 479 4.93 68.37 1.97
C GLY A 479 4.19 68.30 3.28
N ASN A 480 4.50 69.14 4.23
CA ASN A 480 3.94 69.01 5.61
C ASN A 480 2.50 69.49 5.77
N TYR A 481 1.99 70.33 4.87
CA TYR A 481 0.61 70.82 4.99
C TYR A 481 -0.41 69.85 4.39
N PHE A 482 -0.02 69.02 3.45
CA PHE A 482 -0.94 68.05 2.85
C PHE A 482 -1.21 66.86 3.78
N THR A 483 -0.20 66.45 4.51
CA THR A 483 -0.36 65.37 5.53
C THR A 483 -1.15 65.81 6.74
N LEU A 484 -0.97 67.06 7.20
CA LEU A 484 -1.77 67.63 8.28
C LEU A 484 -3.25 67.82 7.88
N GLY A 485 -3.53 68.23 6.65
CA GLY A 485 -4.87 68.31 6.12
C GLY A 485 -5.60 66.98 6.02
N LEU A 486 -4.89 65.94 5.58
CA LEU A 486 -5.43 64.57 5.45
C LEU A 486 -5.77 63.95 6.84
N VAL A 487 -4.89 64.15 7.83
CA VAL A 487 -5.12 63.69 9.20
C VAL A 487 -6.32 64.39 9.82
N PHE A 488 -6.47 65.68 9.56
CA PHE A 488 -7.63 66.45 10.06
C PHE A 488 -8.97 65.97 9.45
N ILE A 489 -8.98 65.65 8.15
CA ILE A 489 -10.17 65.09 7.46
C ILE A 489 -10.51 63.71 8.01
N ILE A 490 -9.53 62.83 8.26
CA ILE A 490 -9.76 61.50 8.84
C ILE A 490 -10.32 61.59 10.26
N VAL A 491 -9.80 62.50 11.08
CA VAL A 491 -10.31 62.70 12.47
C VAL A 491 -11.74 63.25 12.47
N VAL A 492 -12.05 64.20 11.58
CA VAL A 492 -13.43 64.75 11.46
C VAL A 492 -14.40 63.71 10.90
N ALA A 493 -13.97 62.90 9.91
CA ALA A 493 -14.80 61.81 9.37
C ALA A 493 -15.02 60.71 10.41
N GLY A 494 -14.01 60.35 11.20
CA GLY A 494 -14.12 59.40 12.31
C GLY A 494 -15.09 59.86 13.40
N PHE A 495 -15.06 61.16 13.71
CA PHE A 495 -15.97 61.76 14.71
C PHE A 495 -17.43 61.79 14.22
N LEU A 496 -17.64 62.03 12.92
CA LEU A 496 -18.98 62.01 12.32
C LEU A 496 -19.55 60.59 12.23
N LEU A 497 -18.71 59.58 11.91
CA LEU A 497 -19.13 58.17 11.87
C LEU A 497 -19.40 57.60 13.27
N ALA A 498 -18.66 58.02 14.29
CA ALA A 498 -18.92 57.63 15.67
C ALA A 498 -20.24 58.19 16.22
N ARG A 499 -20.74 59.29 15.66
CA ARG A 499 -22.00 59.89 16.08
C ARG A 499 -23.25 59.33 15.38
N MET A 500 -23.07 58.57 14.29
CA MET A 500 -24.14 57.91 13.52
C MET A 500 -24.35 56.42 13.87
N GLY A 501 -23.54 55.85 14.77
CA GLY A 501 -23.54 54.43 15.07
C GLY A 501 -24.19 54.01 16.38
N SER A 502 -25.34 54.57 16.76
CA SER A 502 -26.11 54.06 17.90
C SER A 502 -27.55 53.71 17.48
N THR A 503 -27.68 52.64 16.72
CA THR A 503 -28.93 51.87 16.63
C THR A 503 -28.57 50.40 16.73
N GLU A 504 -28.96 49.79 17.84
CA GLU A 504 -28.87 48.36 18.07
C GLU A 504 -29.72 47.59 17.05
N PRO A 505 -29.22 46.57 16.40
CA PRO A 505 -30.10 45.64 15.71
C PRO A 505 -30.46 44.49 16.67
N GLU A 506 -31.76 44.32 16.93
CA GLU A 506 -32.33 43.10 17.50
C GLU A 506 -31.96 41.88 16.64
N THR A 507 -31.17 41.01 17.19
CA THR A 507 -30.90 39.69 16.60
C THR A 507 -31.96 38.69 17.03
N SER A 508 -32.93 38.41 16.18
CA SER A 508 -33.80 37.24 16.31
C SER A 508 -33.12 36.02 15.65
N LEU A 509 -32.63 35.11 16.46
CA LEU A 509 -32.14 33.80 15.99
C LEU A 509 -33.32 32.84 15.76
N PRO A 510 -33.38 32.08 14.67
CA PRO A 510 -34.41 31.07 14.47
C PRO A 510 -34.17 29.84 15.35
N LYS A 511 -35.19 29.43 16.10
CA LYS A 511 -35.23 28.21 16.90
C LYS A 511 -35.37 27.00 15.98
N TRP A 512 -34.40 26.09 16.03
CA TRP A 512 -34.50 24.75 15.42
C TRP A 512 -35.43 23.87 16.25
N GLN A 513 -36.56 23.44 15.68
CA GLN A 513 -37.43 22.41 16.28
C GLN A 513 -36.89 21.05 15.92
N ARG A 514 -36.52 20.23 16.92
CA ARG A 514 -36.30 18.79 16.79
C ARG A 514 -37.64 18.09 16.58
N LYS A 515 -37.84 17.41 15.46
CA LYS A 515 -38.90 16.43 15.30
C LYS A 515 -38.49 15.11 15.98
N LYS A 516 -39.44 14.58 16.74
CA LYS A 516 -39.38 13.23 17.35
C LYS A 516 -39.38 12.13 16.30
#